data_344d1c78c7d6cca66edd625b5febb413
#
_entry.id   344d1c78c7d6cca66edd625b5febb413
#
_cell.length_a   1.000
_cell.length_b   1.000
_cell.length_c   1.000
_cell.angle_alpha   90.00
_cell.angle_beta   90.00
_cell.angle_gamma   90.00
#
_symmetry.space_group_name_H-M   'P 1'
#
loop_
_entity.id
_entity.type
_entity.pdbx_description
1 polymer ?
#
loop_
_entity_poly.entity_id
_entity_poly.type
_entity_poly.pdbx_seq_one_letter_code
_entity_poly.pdbx_strand_id
1 'polypeptide(L)'
;MKNNLLFTEHKLGPITLRNRAIRSAAFENMAYGNKPSQDLYNYHTAVARGGAAMTTVAYCSVTRSGVSFDGQLYIHDEIKEDLKKLTDGIHAEGAKA
;
A
#
# COMPACT_ATOMS: atom_id res chain seq x y z
N MET A 1 0.45 25.35 14.32
CA MET A 1 -0.31 24.88 15.47
C MET A 1 0.55 24.02 16.35
N LYS A 2 0.63 24.35 17.61
CA LYS A 2 1.48 23.63 18.53
C LYS A 2 0.91 22.25 18.71
N ASN A 3 0.37 21.57 18.96
CA ASN A 3 -0.11 20.24 19.33
C ASN A 3 -1.02 19.62 18.27
N ASN A 4 -0.62 19.73 17.00
CA ASN A 4 -1.38 19.06 15.97
C ASN A 4 -1.07 17.54 16.03
N LEU A 5 -1.99 16.78 16.59
CA LEU A 5 -1.83 15.33 16.76
C LEU A 5 -1.57 14.61 15.44
N LEU A 6 -2.10 15.12 14.33
CA LEU A 6 -1.93 14.49 13.02
C LEU A 6 -0.45 14.27 12.68
N PHE A 7 0.41 15.21 13.05
CA PHE A 7 1.83 15.16 12.70
C PHE A 7 2.71 14.55 13.79
N THR A 8 2.11 13.91 14.79
CA THR A 8 2.86 13.22 15.85
C THR A 8 2.92 11.72 15.57
N GLU A 9 3.99 11.08 16.05
CA GLU A 9 4.12 9.64 15.95
C GLU A 9 2.98 8.92 16.68
N HIS A 10 2.61 7.77 16.14
CA HIS A 10 1.62 6.90 16.77
C HIS A 10 2.08 5.46 16.71
N LYS A 11 1.99 4.79 17.84
CA LYS A 11 2.31 3.37 17.90
C LYS A 11 1.06 2.55 17.59
N LEU A 12 1.10 1.81 16.48
CA LEU A 12 0.01 0.95 16.06
C LEU A 12 0.46 -0.50 16.23
N GLY A 13 0.09 -1.12 17.35
CA GLY A 13 0.60 -2.45 17.69
C GLY A 13 2.12 -2.45 17.75
N PRO A 14 2.79 -3.34 17.02
CA PRO A 14 4.26 -3.43 17.03
C PRO A 14 4.97 -2.41 16.13
N ILE A 15 4.22 -1.63 15.34
CA ILE A 15 4.83 -0.67 14.42
C ILE A 15 4.62 0.76 14.90
N THR A 16 5.57 1.64 14.53
CA THR A 16 5.48 3.07 14.82
C THR A 16 5.25 3.83 13.54
N LEU A 17 4.15 4.57 13.48
CA LEU A 17 3.81 5.43 12.37
C LEU A 17 4.42 6.82 12.58
N ARG A 18 5.01 7.41 11.55
CA ARG A 18 5.62 8.73 11.63
C ARG A 18 4.60 9.87 11.83
N ASN A 19 3.34 9.61 11.50
CA ASN A 19 2.21 10.52 11.75
C ASN A 19 0.93 9.68 11.77
N ARG A 20 -0.22 10.32 11.82
CA ARG A 20 -1.50 9.63 11.95
C ARG A 20 -2.31 9.61 10.66
N ALA A 21 -1.67 9.85 9.52
CA ALA A 21 -2.32 9.80 8.23
C ALA A 21 -2.09 8.42 7.59
N ILE A 22 -3.17 7.70 7.37
CA ILE A 22 -3.16 6.38 6.73
C ILE A 22 -4.06 6.45 5.50
N ARG A 23 -3.52 6.07 4.34
CA ARG A 23 -4.36 5.88 3.17
C ARG A 23 -5.06 4.54 3.31
N SER A 24 -6.37 4.59 3.48
CA SER A 24 -7.18 3.37 3.56
C SER A 24 -7.28 2.71 2.19
N ALA A 25 -7.57 1.41 2.19
CA ALA A 25 -7.69 0.65 0.95
C ALA A 25 -8.81 1.20 0.06
N ALA A 26 -8.48 1.50 -1.18
CA ALA A 26 -9.43 1.88 -2.22
C ALA A 26 -8.95 1.29 -3.54
N PHE A 27 -9.84 0.70 -4.31
CA PHE A 27 -9.48 -0.03 -5.52
C PHE A 27 -8.72 0.87 -6.51
N GLU A 28 -7.46 0.52 -6.79
CA GLU A 28 -6.59 1.29 -7.67
C GLU A 28 -6.79 0.94 -9.15
N ASN A 29 -7.25 -0.28 -9.44
CA ASN A 29 -7.40 -0.79 -10.80
C ASN A 29 -6.07 -0.75 -11.59
N MET A 30 -4.99 -1.13 -10.93
CA MET A 30 -3.63 -1.05 -11.48
C MET A 30 -2.88 -2.39 -11.42
N ALA A 31 -3.60 -3.50 -11.30
CA ALA A 31 -3.01 -4.82 -11.29
C ALA A 31 -3.15 -5.47 -12.66
N TYR A 32 -2.20 -5.22 -13.53
CA TYR A 32 -2.24 -5.74 -14.89
C TYR A 32 -1.85 -7.22 -14.91
N GLY A 33 -2.71 -8.05 -15.49
CA GLY A 33 -2.53 -9.49 -15.43
C GLY A 33 -2.67 -10.05 -14.02
N ASN A 34 -3.44 -9.40 -13.17
CA ASN A 34 -3.65 -9.75 -11.76
C ASN A 34 -2.36 -9.70 -10.93
N LYS A 35 -1.41 -8.89 -11.36
CA LYS A 35 -0.11 -8.68 -10.69
C LYS A 35 0.11 -7.21 -10.41
N PRO A 36 0.87 -6.85 -9.37
CA PRO A 36 1.28 -5.47 -9.18
C PRO A 36 2.00 -4.92 -10.41
N SER A 37 1.61 -3.74 -10.84
CA SER A 37 2.21 -3.07 -11.99
C SER A 37 3.18 -1.98 -11.54
N GLN A 38 3.93 -1.43 -12.48
CA GLN A 38 4.74 -0.24 -12.22
C GLN A 38 3.85 0.95 -11.84
N ASP A 39 2.64 1.05 -12.41
CA ASP A 39 1.69 2.10 -12.04
C ASP A 39 1.25 1.97 -10.60
N LEU A 40 0.98 0.75 -10.13
CA LEU A 40 0.63 0.50 -8.72
C LEU A 40 1.79 0.88 -7.81
N TYR A 41 3.01 0.50 -8.18
CA TYR A 41 4.22 0.87 -7.46
C TYR A 41 4.35 2.39 -7.36
N ASN A 42 4.23 3.08 -8.48
CA ASN A 42 4.35 4.54 -8.53
C ASN A 42 3.27 5.22 -7.69
N TYR A 43 2.06 4.69 -7.73
CA TYR A 43 0.94 5.22 -6.96
C TYR A 43 1.22 5.20 -5.45
N HIS A 44 1.57 4.04 -4.92
CA HIS A 44 1.78 3.89 -3.48
C HIS A 44 3.06 4.58 -3.00
N THR A 45 4.12 4.58 -3.81
CA THR A 45 5.34 5.30 -3.44
C THR A 45 5.13 6.80 -3.45
N ALA A 46 4.27 7.32 -4.36
CA ALA A 46 3.90 8.73 -4.36
C ALA A 46 3.14 9.12 -3.09
N VAL A 47 2.20 8.28 -2.64
CA VAL A 47 1.48 8.51 -1.38
C VAL A 47 2.46 8.55 -0.21
N ALA A 48 3.39 7.61 -0.16
CA ALA A 48 4.41 7.55 0.89
C ALA A 48 5.32 8.78 0.84
N ARG A 49 5.79 9.15 -0.34
CA ARG A 49 6.63 10.33 -0.54
C ARG A 49 5.92 11.62 -0.13
N GLY A 50 4.61 11.68 -0.34
CA GLY A 50 3.78 12.82 0.07
C GLY A 50 3.59 12.97 1.56
N GLY A 51 4.03 11.98 2.37
CA GLY A 51 4.04 12.11 3.82
C GLY A 51 3.09 11.18 4.58
N ALA A 52 2.23 10.42 3.92
CA ALA A 52 1.38 9.46 4.63
C ALA A 52 2.24 8.46 5.40
N ALA A 53 1.82 8.12 6.61
CA ALA A 53 2.56 7.18 7.44
C ALA A 53 2.38 5.73 7.02
N MET A 54 1.28 5.43 6.35
CA MET A 54 0.97 4.09 5.88
C MET A 54 0.08 4.17 4.64
N THR A 55 0.29 3.27 3.70
CA THR A 55 -0.60 3.10 2.56
C THR A 55 -1.04 1.64 2.48
N THR A 56 -2.27 1.41 2.07
CA THR A 56 -2.88 0.08 2.02
C THR A 56 -3.20 -0.28 0.58
N VAL A 57 -2.62 -1.38 0.12
CA VAL A 57 -2.94 -1.94 -1.20
C VAL A 57 -4.32 -2.56 -1.14
N ALA A 58 -5.15 -2.28 -2.15
CA ALA A 58 -6.55 -2.62 -2.10
C ALA A 58 -6.93 -3.73 -3.08
N TYR A 59 -8.06 -4.35 -2.77
CA TYR A 59 -8.79 -5.24 -3.65
C TYR A 59 -7.95 -6.42 -4.13
N CYS A 60 -7.46 -7.18 -3.17
CA CYS A 60 -6.72 -8.41 -3.45
C CYS A 60 -7.59 -9.60 -3.06
N SER A 61 -7.97 -10.40 -4.04
CA SER A 61 -8.72 -11.61 -3.80
C SER A 61 -7.83 -12.70 -3.18
N VAL A 62 -8.40 -13.53 -2.33
CA VAL A 62 -7.68 -14.66 -1.74
C VAL A 62 -7.42 -15.74 -2.78
N THR A 63 -8.33 -15.90 -3.73
CA THR A 63 -8.23 -16.92 -4.80
C THR A 63 -8.57 -16.30 -6.15
N ARG A 64 -8.21 -17.00 -7.23
CA ARG A 64 -8.55 -16.59 -8.58
C ARG A 64 -10.07 -16.47 -8.77
N SER A 65 -10.84 -17.37 -8.17
CA SER A 65 -12.30 -17.37 -8.30
C SER A 65 -12.96 -16.14 -7.69
N GLY A 66 -12.27 -15.44 -6.79
CA GLY A 66 -12.78 -14.22 -6.17
C GLY A 66 -12.49 -12.94 -6.96
N VAL A 67 -11.79 -13.04 -8.09
CA VAL A 67 -11.46 -11.86 -8.92
C VAL A 67 -12.71 -11.34 -9.59
N SER A 68 -13.02 -10.06 -9.37
CA SER A 68 -14.18 -9.40 -9.92
C SER A 68 -13.88 -8.46 -11.08
N PHE A 69 -12.62 -8.00 -11.19
CA PHE A 69 -12.22 -7.00 -12.18
C PHE A 69 -10.84 -7.33 -12.74
N ASP A 70 -10.59 -6.97 -14.00
CA ASP A 70 -9.31 -7.25 -14.66
C ASP A 70 -8.12 -6.60 -13.98
N GLY A 71 -8.31 -5.42 -13.39
CA GLY A 71 -7.26 -4.69 -12.68
C GLY A 71 -7.09 -5.08 -11.22
N GLN A 72 -7.64 -6.21 -10.81
CA GLN A 72 -7.60 -6.70 -9.43
C GLN A 72 -6.46 -7.69 -9.22
N LEU A 73 -5.85 -7.62 -8.05
CA LEU A 73 -4.88 -8.63 -7.59
C LEU A 73 -5.59 -9.88 -7.08
N TYR A 74 -4.90 -11.01 -7.09
CA TYR A 74 -5.26 -12.13 -6.24
C TYR A 74 -3.99 -12.80 -5.70
N ILE A 75 -4.11 -13.49 -4.57
CA ILE A 75 -2.96 -14.11 -3.91
C ILE A 75 -2.53 -15.35 -4.68
N HIS A 76 -1.30 -15.34 -5.19
CA HIS A 76 -0.65 -16.48 -5.83
C HIS A 76 0.87 -16.30 -5.79
N ASP A 77 1.61 -17.38 -6.04
CA ASP A 77 3.06 -17.37 -5.88
C ASP A 77 3.78 -16.36 -6.77
N GLU A 78 3.25 -16.11 -7.97
CA GLU A 78 3.90 -15.23 -8.93
C GLU A 78 3.94 -13.77 -8.52
N ILE A 79 3.08 -13.32 -7.60
CA ILE A 79 3.07 -11.91 -7.17
C ILE A 79 3.96 -11.62 -5.98
N LYS A 80 4.57 -12.64 -5.38
CA LYS A 80 5.34 -12.49 -4.15
C LYS A 80 6.49 -11.49 -4.31
N GLU A 81 7.27 -11.63 -5.36
CA GLU A 81 8.40 -10.73 -5.62
C GLU A 81 7.93 -9.32 -5.96
N ASP A 82 6.85 -9.19 -6.72
CA ASP A 82 6.28 -7.90 -7.08
C ASP A 82 5.73 -7.18 -5.85
N LEU A 83 5.06 -7.91 -4.94
CA LEU A 83 4.58 -7.33 -3.69
C LEU A 83 5.75 -6.92 -2.80
N LYS A 84 6.81 -7.72 -2.75
CA LYS A 84 8.00 -7.35 -1.99
C LYS A 84 8.63 -6.07 -2.53
N LYS A 85 8.78 -5.96 -3.84
CA LYS A 85 9.28 -4.75 -4.48
C LYS A 85 8.42 -3.54 -4.12
N LEU A 86 7.10 -3.70 -4.15
CA LEU A 86 6.16 -2.64 -3.81
C LEU A 86 6.33 -2.20 -2.36
N THR A 87 6.32 -3.13 -1.42
CA THR A 87 6.47 -2.81 0.00
C THR A 87 7.83 -2.22 0.31
N ASP A 88 8.90 -2.74 -0.29
CA ASP A 88 10.24 -2.18 -0.13
C ASP A 88 10.30 -0.74 -0.62
N GLY A 89 9.66 -0.43 -1.75
CA GLY A 89 9.59 0.93 -2.28
C GLY A 89 8.83 1.88 -1.36
N ILE A 90 7.74 1.42 -0.78
CA ILE A 90 6.97 2.20 0.20
C ILE A 90 7.80 2.46 1.45
N HIS A 91 8.48 1.44 1.98
CA HIS A 91 9.35 1.56 3.15
C HIS A 91 10.51 2.53 2.89
N ALA A 92 11.08 2.51 1.70
CA ALA A 92 12.17 3.41 1.34
C ALA A 92 11.76 4.89 1.39
N GLU A 93 10.48 5.18 1.20
CA GLU A 93 9.93 6.54 1.32
C GLU A 93 9.47 6.86 2.75
N GLY A 94 9.73 5.98 3.71
CA GLY A 94 9.46 6.21 5.13
C GLY A 94 8.06 5.86 5.61
N ALA A 95 7.23 5.24 4.77
CA ALA A 95 5.89 4.80 5.16
C ALA A 95 5.85 3.30 5.45
N LYS A 96 4.79 2.88 6.10
CA LYS A 96 4.43 1.47 6.28
C LYS A 96 3.45 1.05 5.18
N ALA A 97 3.36 -0.25 4.96
CA ALA A 97 2.48 -0.81 3.94
C ALA A 97 1.68 -1.99 4.50
#